data_e6434910fc0c402524aff12a7a6f03f0
#
_entry.id   e6434910fc0c402524aff12a7a6f03f0
#
_cell.length_a   1.000
_cell.length_b   1.000
_cell.length_c   1.000
_cell.angle_alpha   90.00
_cell.angle_beta   90.00
_cell.angle_gamma   90.00
#
_symmetry.space_group_name_H-M   'P 1'
#
loop_
_entity.id
_entity.type
_entity.pdbx_description
1 polymer ?
#
loop_
_entity_poly.entity_id
_entity_poly.type
_entity_poly.pdbx_seq_one_letter_code
_entity_poly.pdbx_strand_id
1 'polypeptide(L)'
;MLVKKTALGCAMLIAGLSCAHAADWSDTYVGWRYGTKFAEPYNPDDIKKNIFNLGHVSGYKYGTNFLNVDMLLSDSKDSFNNGGGAQETYVVYRHTFDFGKIAGNPDAFKFGIVRGLGFTVGFDYNTKSGDSYQSRKRMPLAGPTVMFDVPGFLNLSVLQLWESNAPRTHPSRYSYDAHPMLTLAWGIPLGSLPLTFEGFMNYIASKGKNEFGGGTK
;
A
#
# COMPACT_ATOMS: atom_id res chain seq x y z
N MET A 1 -16.41 -27.34 15.92
CA MET A 1 -15.02 -27.41 15.35
C MET A 1 -14.55 -26.09 14.72
N LEU A 2 -15.43 -25.21 14.29
CA LEU A 2 -15.11 -23.90 13.69
C LEU A 2 -14.51 -22.88 14.71
N VAL A 3 -15.03 -22.81 15.92
CA VAL A 3 -14.62 -21.86 16.96
C VAL A 3 -13.16 -22.04 17.40
N LYS A 4 -12.64 -23.27 17.42
CA LYS A 4 -11.24 -23.53 17.79
C LYS A 4 -10.22 -23.04 16.74
N LYS A 5 -10.61 -23.02 15.45
CA LYS A 5 -9.73 -22.52 14.37
C LYS A 5 -9.65 -21.00 14.33
N THR A 6 -10.75 -20.31 14.68
CA THR A 6 -10.80 -18.84 14.75
C THR A 6 -9.98 -18.32 15.94
N ALA A 7 -10.07 -18.99 17.11
CA ALA A 7 -9.29 -18.62 18.29
C ALA A 7 -7.77 -18.80 18.08
N LEU A 8 -7.34 -19.83 17.33
CA LEU A 8 -5.93 -20.05 16.99
C LEU A 8 -5.40 -18.99 16.03
N GLY A 9 -6.22 -18.55 15.05
CA GLY A 9 -5.87 -17.45 14.13
C GLY A 9 -5.69 -16.12 14.84
N CYS A 10 -6.58 -15.77 15.77
CA CYS A 10 -6.45 -14.55 16.58
C CYS A 10 -5.26 -14.62 17.55
N ALA A 11 -4.98 -15.78 18.13
CA ALA A 11 -3.83 -15.97 19.02
C ALA A 11 -2.49 -15.86 18.28
N MET A 12 -2.39 -16.32 17.03
CA MET A 12 -1.19 -16.13 16.18
C MET A 12 -1.00 -14.67 15.77
N LEU A 13 -2.06 -13.91 15.52
CA LEU A 13 -1.96 -12.47 15.25
C LEU A 13 -1.44 -11.70 16.49
N ILE A 14 -1.93 -12.04 17.67
CA ILE A 14 -1.52 -11.40 18.94
C ILE A 14 -0.09 -11.79 19.31
N ALA A 15 0.32 -13.03 19.10
CA ALA A 15 1.70 -13.48 19.34
C ALA A 15 2.71 -12.85 18.36
N GLY A 16 2.30 -12.52 17.11
CA GLY A 16 3.11 -11.78 16.15
C GLY A 16 3.37 -10.33 16.55
N LEU A 17 2.49 -9.72 17.34
CA LEU A 17 2.64 -8.35 17.84
C LEU A 17 3.66 -8.23 19.00
N SER A 18 3.92 -9.31 19.72
CA SER A 18 4.89 -9.32 20.83
C SER A 18 6.36 -9.45 20.39
N CYS A 19 6.65 -9.71 19.10
CA CYS A 19 8.02 -9.71 18.55
C CYS A 19 8.53 -8.33 18.11
N ALA A 20 7.79 -7.24 18.41
CA ALA A 20 8.12 -5.88 17.99
C ALA A 20 9.16 -5.15 18.87
N HIS A 21 9.97 -5.89 19.66
CA HIS A 21 11.07 -5.30 20.45
C HIS A 21 12.29 -4.82 19.63
N ALA A 22 12.21 -4.87 18.28
CA ALA A 22 13.28 -4.38 17.40
C ALA A 22 12.99 -3.00 16.79
N ALA A 23 11.87 -2.37 17.08
CA ALA A 23 11.55 -1.03 16.60
C ALA A 23 12.03 0.03 17.60
N ASP A 24 12.76 1.04 17.11
CA ASP A 24 13.16 2.22 17.91
C ASP A 24 11.94 3.08 18.26
N TRP A 25 10.97 3.11 17.35
CA TRP A 25 9.67 3.76 17.49
C TRP A 25 8.63 3.09 16.59
N SER A 26 7.38 3.17 16.97
CA SER A 26 6.26 2.71 16.14
C SER A 26 4.99 3.48 16.43
N ASP A 27 4.13 3.58 15.41
CA ASP A 27 2.78 4.11 15.53
C ASP A 27 1.80 3.22 14.76
N THR A 28 0.62 3.02 15.35
CA THR A 28 -0.46 2.23 14.74
C THR A 28 -1.76 2.98 14.88
N TYR A 29 -2.46 3.14 13.78
CA TYR A 29 -3.72 3.85 13.75
C TYR A 29 -4.81 3.07 13.03
N VAL A 30 -6.04 3.36 13.38
CA VAL A 30 -7.23 2.92 12.65
C VAL A 30 -7.96 4.14 12.12
N GLY A 31 -8.56 4.00 10.95
CA GLY A 31 -9.26 5.09 10.29
C GLY A 31 -10.57 4.62 9.67
N TRP A 32 -11.45 5.57 9.44
CA TRP A 32 -12.66 5.38 8.66
C TRP A 32 -12.83 6.54 7.69
N ARG A 33 -13.13 6.21 6.44
CA ARG A 33 -13.40 7.18 5.37
C ARG A 33 -14.70 6.81 4.68
N TYR A 34 -15.46 7.81 4.31
CA TYR A 34 -16.69 7.65 3.55
C TYR A 34 -16.68 8.57 2.34
N GLY A 35 -17.07 8.06 1.19
CA GLY A 35 -17.22 8.84 -0.03
C GLY A 35 -18.39 8.33 -0.86
N THR A 36 -18.94 9.22 -1.70
CA THR A 36 -20.19 8.97 -2.45
C THR A 36 -20.00 8.98 -3.96
N LYS A 37 -18.77 9.23 -4.45
CA LYS A 37 -18.45 9.36 -5.88
C LYS A 37 -17.17 8.61 -6.23
N PHE A 38 -17.11 7.32 -5.90
CA PHE A 38 -16.02 6.49 -6.40
C PHE A 38 -16.37 5.99 -7.81
N ALA A 39 -15.37 6.03 -8.69
CA ALA A 39 -15.47 5.48 -10.04
C ALA A 39 -14.80 4.10 -10.10
N GLU A 40 -15.40 3.18 -10.83
CA GLU A 40 -14.81 1.88 -11.18
C GLU A 40 -14.71 1.77 -12.69
N PRO A 41 -13.69 1.09 -13.23
CA PRO A 41 -13.57 0.87 -14.66
C PRO A 41 -14.82 0.22 -15.25
N TYR A 42 -15.33 0.79 -16.34
CA TYR A 42 -16.52 0.34 -17.06
C TYR A 42 -17.83 0.40 -16.25
N ASN A 43 -17.87 1.08 -15.13
CA ASN A 43 -19.07 1.37 -14.35
C ASN A 43 -19.36 2.88 -14.39
N PRO A 44 -20.47 3.32 -14.98
CA PRO A 44 -20.80 4.74 -15.09
C PRO A 44 -21.40 5.33 -13.80
N ASP A 45 -21.71 4.50 -12.81
CA ASP A 45 -22.40 4.93 -11.59
C ASP A 45 -21.43 5.54 -10.56
N ASP A 46 -21.90 6.56 -9.86
CA ASP A 46 -21.28 7.08 -8.65
C ASP A 46 -21.46 6.08 -7.49
N ILE A 47 -20.40 5.40 -7.11
CA ILE A 47 -20.40 4.36 -6.07
C ILE A 47 -20.14 4.99 -4.71
N LYS A 48 -20.89 4.57 -3.68
CA LYS A 48 -20.62 4.93 -2.29
C LYS A 48 -19.74 3.85 -1.66
N LYS A 49 -18.68 4.28 -0.95
CA LYS A 49 -17.81 3.34 -0.23
C LYS A 49 -17.58 3.79 1.21
N ASN A 50 -17.66 2.82 2.13
CA ASN A 50 -17.05 2.90 3.44
C ASN A 50 -15.69 2.23 3.38
N ILE A 51 -14.65 2.88 3.88
CA ILE A 51 -13.29 2.38 3.89
C ILE A 51 -12.80 2.36 5.32
N PHE A 52 -12.56 1.17 5.85
CA PHE A 52 -11.91 0.96 7.15
C PHE A 52 -10.43 0.75 6.92
N ASN A 53 -9.62 1.50 7.64
CA ASN A 53 -8.17 1.52 7.49
C ASN A 53 -7.47 1.05 8.76
N LEU A 54 -6.42 0.24 8.58
CA LEU A 54 -5.42 -0.06 9.60
C LEU A 54 -4.06 0.35 9.02
N GLY A 55 -3.39 1.31 9.67
CA GLY A 55 -2.05 1.75 9.30
C GLY A 55 -1.05 1.46 10.41
N HIS A 56 0.17 1.11 10.04
CA HIS A 56 1.30 0.94 10.94
C HIS A 56 2.57 1.48 10.31
N VAL A 57 3.31 2.28 11.07
CA VAL A 57 4.64 2.76 10.74
C VAL A 57 5.60 2.41 11.87
N SER A 58 6.82 2.04 11.53
CA SER A 58 7.86 1.81 12.53
C SER A 58 9.25 2.10 11.98
N GLY A 59 10.14 2.57 12.85
CA GLY A 59 11.55 2.75 12.56
C GLY A 59 12.40 1.82 13.40
N TYR A 60 13.50 1.37 12.83
CA TYR A 60 14.46 0.49 13.49
C TYR A 60 15.89 0.81 13.02
N LYS A 61 16.86 0.08 13.56
CA LYS A 61 18.30 0.29 13.35
C LYS A 61 18.71 0.49 11.87
N TYR A 62 18.02 -0.11 10.91
CA TYR A 62 18.43 -0.10 9.49
C TYR A 62 17.46 0.61 8.56
N GLY A 63 16.32 1.08 9.05
CA GLY A 63 15.34 1.72 8.18
C GLY A 63 13.96 1.88 8.79
N THR A 64 12.93 1.79 7.95
CA THR A 64 11.53 1.99 8.33
C THR A 64 10.62 0.98 7.67
N ASN A 65 9.50 0.68 8.33
CA ASN A 65 8.40 -0.11 7.81
C ASN A 65 7.15 0.75 7.69
N PHE A 66 6.36 0.49 6.67
CA PHE A 66 5.01 1.01 6.49
C PHE A 66 4.09 -0.12 6.07
N LEU A 67 2.98 -0.27 6.77
CA LEU A 67 1.89 -1.17 6.42
C LEU A 67 0.59 -0.38 6.39
N ASN A 68 -0.20 -0.53 5.33
CA ASN A 68 -1.55 0.00 5.23
C ASN A 68 -2.48 -1.07 4.73
N VAL A 69 -3.61 -1.25 5.41
CA VAL A 69 -4.68 -2.17 5.00
C VAL A 69 -5.97 -1.38 4.91
N ASP A 70 -6.54 -1.30 3.72
CA ASP A 70 -7.85 -0.74 3.49
C ASP A 70 -8.86 -1.86 3.21
N MET A 71 -9.97 -1.86 3.93
CA MET A 71 -11.16 -2.67 3.65
C MET A 71 -12.25 -1.74 3.12
N LEU A 72 -12.59 -1.89 1.84
CA LEU A 72 -13.55 -1.07 1.14
C LEU A 72 -14.87 -1.84 0.99
N LEU A 73 -15.96 -1.25 1.46
CA LEU A 73 -17.31 -1.80 1.37
C LEU A 73 -18.14 -0.86 0.48
N SER A 74 -18.46 -1.33 -0.72
CA SER A 74 -19.24 -0.59 -1.72
C SER A 74 -20.74 -0.78 -1.51
N ASP A 75 -21.54 0.16 -2.04
CA ASP A 75 -22.98 -0.01 -2.18
C ASP A 75 -23.34 -0.92 -3.38
N SER A 76 -24.64 -1.12 -3.61
CA SER A 76 -25.16 -2.01 -4.66
C SER A 76 -24.84 -1.57 -6.10
N LYS A 77 -24.34 -0.34 -6.30
CA LYS A 77 -23.89 0.15 -7.61
C LYS A 77 -22.57 -0.49 -8.06
N ASP A 78 -21.78 -0.99 -7.11
CA ASP A 78 -20.64 -1.87 -7.35
C ASP A 78 -21.05 -3.28 -6.91
N SER A 79 -21.81 -3.96 -7.74
CA SER A 79 -22.63 -5.10 -7.33
C SER A 79 -21.86 -6.39 -7.05
N PHE A 80 -22.37 -7.12 -6.04
CA PHE A 80 -21.97 -8.48 -5.72
C PHE A 80 -23.16 -9.27 -5.14
N ASN A 81 -23.34 -10.52 -5.54
CA ASN A 81 -24.39 -11.43 -5.05
C ASN A 81 -25.82 -10.85 -5.17
N ASN A 82 -26.24 -10.51 -6.39
CA ASN A 82 -27.61 -10.08 -6.68
C ASN A 82 -28.10 -8.84 -5.91
N GLY A 83 -27.25 -7.83 -5.79
CA GLY A 83 -27.61 -6.52 -5.25
C GLY A 83 -26.95 -6.14 -3.92
N GLY A 84 -26.08 -7.00 -3.36
CA GLY A 84 -25.13 -6.59 -2.35
C GLY A 84 -24.01 -5.73 -2.97
N GLY A 85 -23.31 -4.94 -2.15
CA GLY A 85 -22.14 -4.20 -2.57
C GLY A 85 -20.88 -5.07 -2.62
N ALA A 86 -19.93 -4.69 -3.47
CA ALA A 86 -18.62 -5.34 -3.53
C ALA A 86 -17.80 -5.08 -2.26
N GLN A 87 -16.94 -6.02 -1.94
CA GLN A 87 -15.96 -5.92 -0.86
C GLN A 87 -14.56 -5.98 -1.46
N GLU A 88 -13.69 -5.08 -1.04
CA GLU A 88 -12.32 -5.01 -1.51
C GLU A 88 -11.36 -4.90 -0.34
N THR A 89 -10.22 -5.58 -0.46
CA THR A 89 -9.10 -5.41 0.48
C THR A 89 -7.89 -4.96 -0.32
N TYR A 90 -7.29 -3.84 0.09
CA TYR A 90 -6.06 -3.32 -0.46
C TYR A 90 -4.98 -3.26 0.62
N VAL A 91 -3.87 -3.95 0.41
CA VAL A 91 -2.74 -3.98 1.34
C VAL A 91 -1.53 -3.37 0.66
N VAL A 92 -0.87 -2.45 1.34
CA VAL A 92 0.39 -1.83 0.95
C VAL A 92 1.42 -2.13 2.03
N TYR A 93 2.54 -2.72 1.65
CA TYR A 93 3.68 -2.86 2.55
C TYR A 93 4.93 -2.28 1.89
N ARG A 94 5.68 -1.48 2.64
CA ARG A 94 6.97 -0.92 2.25
C ARG A 94 7.97 -1.10 3.37
N HIS A 95 9.15 -1.58 3.00
CA HIS A 95 10.31 -1.60 3.85
C HIS A 95 11.41 -0.78 3.19
N THR A 96 11.83 0.31 3.81
CA THR A 96 12.89 1.18 3.29
C THR A 96 14.14 1.01 4.13
N PHE A 97 15.18 0.49 3.52
CA PHE A 97 16.55 0.47 4.05
C PHE A 97 17.14 1.87 3.94
N ASP A 98 17.70 2.39 5.02
CA ASP A 98 18.40 3.69 5.07
C ASP A 98 19.92 3.40 5.06
N PHE A 99 20.60 3.80 4.00
CA PHE A 99 22.02 3.51 3.84
C PHE A 99 22.90 4.23 4.85
N GLY A 100 22.50 5.42 5.32
CA GLY A 100 23.19 6.12 6.39
C GLY A 100 23.12 5.35 7.72
N LYS A 101 21.93 4.86 8.06
CA LYS A 101 21.74 4.00 9.24
C LYS A 101 22.53 2.69 9.13
N ILE A 102 22.52 2.05 7.97
CA ILE A 102 23.27 0.81 7.73
C ILE A 102 24.79 1.03 7.86
N ALA A 103 25.28 2.17 7.35
CA ALA A 103 26.69 2.56 7.45
C ALA A 103 27.11 3.00 8.88
N GLY A 104 26.15 3.10 9.81
CA GLY A 104 26.40 3.63 11.15
C GLY A 104 26.73 5.13 11.19
N ASN A 105 26.50 5.83 10.08
CA ASN A 105 26.68 7.26 9.93
C ASN A 105 25.46 7.87 9.20
N PRO A 106 24.50 8.47 9.92
CA PRO A 106 23.29 9.04 9.32
C PRO A 106 23.54 10.11 8.25
N ASP A 107 24.69 10.79 8.32
CA ASP A 107 25.05 11.87 7.39
C ASP A 107 25.90 11.40 6.19
N ALA A 108 26.23 10.12 6.09
CA ALA A 108 27.09 9.58 5.02
C ALA A 108 26.58 9.86 3.60
N PHE A 109 25.28 10.01 3.41
CA PHE A 109 24.62 10.25 2.14
C PHE A 109 23.85 11.59 2.12
N LYS A 110 24.21 12.52 3.01
CA LYS A 110 23.59 13.84 3.09
C LYS A 110 24.28 14.80 2.14
N PHE A 111 23.51 15.48 1.26
CA PHE A 111 24.03 16.52 0.37
C PHE A 111 22.90 17.46 -0.08
N GLY A 112 23.14 18.77 0.00
CA GLY A 112 22.14 19.78 -0.34
C GLY A 112 20.84 19.57 0.44
N ILE A 113 19.73 19.40 -0.27
CA ILE A 113 18.40 19.13 0.29
C ILE A 113 18.14 17.63 0.54
N VAL A 114 19.08 16.76 0.17
CA VAL A 114 18.97 15.32 0.39
C VAL A 114 19.47 14.99 1.79
N ARG A 115 18.59 14.40 2.60
CA ARG A 115 18.92 13.89 3.94
C ARG A 115 19.65 12.56 3.88
N GLY A 116 19.32 11.72 2.90
CA GLY A 116 19.91 10.39 2.77
C GLY A 116 19.39 9.63 1.56
N LEU A 117 20.04 8.52 1.31
CA LEU A 117 19.68 7.56 0.26
C LEU A 117 19.28 6.22 0.87
N GLY A 118 18.41 5.49 0.19
CA GLY A 118 17.93 4.19 0.65
C GLY A 118 17.46 3.31 -0.48
N PHE A 119 16.98 2.13 -0.12
CA PHE A 119 16.39 1.17 -1.03
C PHE A 119 15.09 0.64 -0.43
N THR A 120 14.01 0.72 -1.20
CA THR A 120 12.69 0.26 -0.78
C THR A 120 12.36 -1.06 -1.44
N VAL A 121 11.87 -2.01 -0.65
CA VAL A 121 11.23 -3.24 -1.10
C VAL A 121 9.83 -3.32 -0.53
N GLY A 122 8.94 -4.01 -1.21
CA GLY A 122 7.58 -4.15 -0.70
C GLY A 122 6.65 -4.85 -1.65
N PHE A 123 5.39 -4.76 -1.35
CA PHE A 123 4.33 -5.28 -2.21
C PHE A 123 3.03 -4.50 -2.00
N ASP A 124 2.22 -4.48 -3.05
CA ASP A 124 0.80 -4.20 -2.96
C ASP A 124 0.02 -5.49 -3.24
N TYR A 125 -1.07 -5.66 -2.53
CA TYR A 125 -2.00 -6.76 -2.73
C TYR A 125 -3.41 -6.21 -2.80
N ASN A 126 -4.17 -6.64 -3.81
CA ASN A 126 -5.57 -6.25 -3.96
C ASN A 126 -6.42 -7.47 -4.25
N THR A 127 -7.53 -7.57 -3.56
CA THR A 127 -8.58 -8.54 -3.88
C THR A 127 -9.92 -7.85 -3.78
N LYS A 128 -10.77 -8.07 -4.78
CA LYS A 128 -12.11 -7.50 -4.84
C LYS A 128 -13.11 -8.58 -5.20
N SER A 129 -14.19 -8.67 -4.43
CA SER A 129 -15.40 -9.40 -4.83
C SER A 129 -16.22 -8.51 -5.78
N GLY A 130 -16.95 -9.10 -6.68
CA GLY A 130 -17.82 -8.39 -7.63
C GLY A 130 -18.51 -9.39 -8.55
N ASP A 131 -19.60 -9.00 -9.20
CA ASP A 131 -20.34 -9.91 -10.08
C ASP A 131 -19.61 -10.16 -11.42
N SER A 132 -18.67 -9.28 -11.79
CA SER A 132 -17.97 -9.34 -13.07
C SER A 132 -16.49 -9.68 -12.93
N TYR A 133 -15.65 -8.72 -12.63
CA TYR A 133 -14.19 -8.83 -12.81
C TYR A 133 -13.45 -9.54 -11.66
N GLN A 134 -13.76 -9.27 -10.43
CA GLN A 134 -13.15 -9.87 -9.22
C GLN A 134 -11.61 -9.91 -9.28
N SER A 135 -10.98 -8.74 -9.18
CA SER A 135 -9.52 -8.63 -9.23
C SER A 135 -8.83 -9.40 -8.09
N ARG A 136 -7.64 -9.97 -8.38
CA ARG A 136 -6.76 -10.65 -7.43
C ARG A 136 -5.32 -10.32 -7.76
N LYS A 137 -4.93 -9.07 -7.48
CA LYS A 137 -3.62 -8.54 -7.86
C LYS A 137 -2.54 -8.90 -6.84
N ARG A 138 -1.34 -9.13 -7.35
CA ARG A 138 -0.10 -9.25 -6.59
C ARG A 138 0.93 -8.35 -7.27
N MET A 139 1.54 -7.46 -6.50
CA MET A 139 2.39 -6.39 -7.04
C MET A 139 3.64 -6.22 -6.18
N PRO A 140 4.60 -7.17 -6.18
CA PRO A 140 5.90 -6.94 -5.56
C PRO A 140 6.63 -5.81 -6.25
N LEU A 141 7.45 -5.08 -5.49
CA LEU A 141 8.20 -3.94 -5.97
C LEU A 141 9.52 -3.75 -5.22
N ALA A 142 10.47 -3.11 -5.90
CA ALA A 142 11.75 -2.73 -5.30
C ALA A 142 12.39 -1.58 -6.07
N GLY A 143 13.19 -0.76 -5.38
CA GLY A 143 13.97 0.29 -6.04
C GLY A 143 14.57 1.33 -5.11
N PRO A 144 15.39 2.24 -5.64
CA PRO A 144 16.06 3.29 -4.89
C PRO A 144 15.07 4.33 -4.34
N THR A 145 15.44 4.91 -3.20
CA THR A 145 14.70 5.96 -2.51
C THR A 145 15.63 7.10 -2.13
N VAL A 146 15.19 8.31 -2.42
CA VAL A 146 15.81 9.56 -1.96
C VAL A 146 14.96 10.12 -0.83
N MET A 147 15.60 10.42 0.29
CA MET A 147 14.98 11.02 1.47
C MET A 147 15.40 12.48 1.56
N PHE A 148 14.44 13.40 1.67
CA PHE A 148 14.71 14.83 1.71
C PHE A 148 14.79 15.37 3.14
N ASP A 149 15.57 16.43 3.33
CA ASP A 149 15.75 17.12 4.60
C ASP A 149 14.62 18.15 4.79
N VAL A 150 13.53 17.68 5.36
CA VAL A 150 12.34 18.49 5.68
C VAL A 150 11.87 18.18 7.09
N PRO A 151 11.09 19.06 7.74
CA PRO A 151 10.38 18.70 8.96
C PRO A 151 9.49 17.48 8.71
N GLY A 152 9.63 16.43 9.55
CA GLY A 152 8.97 15.15 9.31
C GLY A 152 9.68 14.30 8.25
N PHE A 153 8.99 13.97 7.16
CA PHE A 153 9.61 13.22 6.05
C PHE A 153 9.04 13.59 4.69
N LEU A 154 9.88 13.50 3.68
CA LEU A 154 9.53 13.53 2.26
C LEU A 154 10.45 12.54 1.52
N ASN A 155 9.88 11.50 0.93
CA ASN A 155 10.63 10.44 0.27
C ASN A 155 10.17 10.31 -1.18
N LEU A 156 11.12 10.24 -2.10
CA LEU A 156 10.89 9.95 -3.51
C LEU A 156 11.52 8.61 -3.84
N SER A 157 10.71 7.65 -4.28
CA SER A 157 11.15 6.32 -4.67
C SER A 157 10.92 6.07 -6.15
N VAL A 158 11.92 5.51 -6.83
CA VAL A 158 11.80 4.99 -8.19
C VAL A 158 11.80 3.47 -8.10
N LEU A 159 10.64 2.87 -8.27
CA LEU A 159 10.41 1.45 -8.00
C LEU A 159 10.15 0.69 -9.30
N GLN A 160 10.72 -0.49 -9.41
CA GLN A 160 10.31 -1.47 -10.40
C GLN A 160 9.15 -2.26 -9.82
N LEU A 161 8.04 -2.31 -10.56
CA LEU A 161 6.81 -3.01 -10.18
C LEU A 161 6.63 -4.26 -11.07
N TRP A 162 6.34 -5.39 -10.43
CA TRP A 162 5.96 -6.66 -11.09
C TRP A 162 4.52 -6.98 -10.73
N GLU A 163 3.60 -6.67 -11.63
CA GLU A 163 2.17 -6.86 -11.39
C GLU A 163 1.67 -8.14 -12.03
N SER A 164 0.82 -8.86 -11.31
CA SER A 164 0.03 -9.95 -11.85
C SER A 164 -1.40 -9.91 -11.32
N ASN A 165 -2.35 -10.40 -12.11
CA ASN A 165 -3.74 -10.47 -11.75
C ASN A 165 -4.34 -11.85 -12.09
N ALA A 166 -5.37 -12.27 -11.37
CA ALA A 166 -6.14 -13.48 -11.62
C ALA A 166 -7.62 -13.14 -11.45
N PRO A 167 -8.20 -12.32 -12.35
CA PRO A 167 -9.60 -11.99 -12.26
C PRO A 167 -10.46 -13.23 -12.58
N ARG A 168 -11.69 -13.27 -12.10
CA ARG A 168 -12.62 -14.38 -12.34
C ARG A 168 -12.88 -14.59 -13.84
N THR A 169 -12.81 -13.51 -14.63
CA THR A 169 -13.07 -13.53 -16.08
C THR A 169 -11.90 -14.08 -16.90
N HIS A 170 -10.77 -14.41 -16.28
CA HIS A 170 -9.60 -14.97 -16.95
C HIS A 170 -9.21 -16.31 -16.30
N PRO A 171 -9.00 -17.39 -17.10
CA PRO A 171 -8.83 -18.75 -16.58
C PRO A 171 -7.54 -18.97 -15.76
N SER A 172 -6.52 -18.12 -15.93
CA SER A 172 -5.24 -18.23 -15.25
C SER A 172 -4.75 -16.88 -14.77
N ARG A 173 -3.74 -16.89 -13.88
CA ARG A 173 -3.05 -15.67 -13.48
C ARG A 173 -2.26 -15.10 -14.66
N TYR A 174 -2.53 -13.83 -14.98
CA TYR A 174 -1.83 -13.06 -15.99
C TYR A 174 -0.75 -12.19 -15.34
N SER A 175 0.43 -12.12 -15.96
CA SER A 175 1.51 -11.22 -15.54
C SER A 175 1.68 -10.11 -16.56
N TYR A 176 1.71 -8.88 -16.09
CA TYR A 176 2.00 -7.70 -16.92
C TYR A 176 3.52 -7.56 -17.11
N ASP A 177 3.92 -6.76 -18.09
CA ASP A 177 5.33 -6.38 -18.25
C ASP A 177 5.80 -5.65 -17.00
N ALA A 178 7.05 -5.89 -16.60
CA ALA A 178 7.67 -5.15 -15.50
C ALA A 178 7.77 -3.67 -15.87
N HIS A 179 7.30 -2.78 -15.00
CA HIS A 179 7.17 -1.35 -15.31
C HIS A 179 7.57 -0.47 -14.12
N PRO A 180 8.06 0.75 -14.37
CA PRO A 180 8.44 1.65 -13.30
C PRO A 180 7.22 2.30 -12.63
N MET A 181 7.37 2.55 -11.32
CA MET A 181 6.47 3.35 -10.51
C MET A 181 7.30 4.41 -9.78
N LEU A 182 6.89 5.67 -9.89
CA LEU A 182 7.42 6.76 -9.10
C LEU A 182 6.49 7.00 -7.91
N THR A 183 7.01 6.90 -6.69
CA THR A 183 6.25 7.17 -5.47
C THR A 183 6.83 8.37 -4.73
N LEU A 184 6.00 9.36 -4.45
CA LEU A 184 6.28 10.43 -3.51
C LEU A 184 5.44 10.19 -2.26
N ALA A 185 6.08 10.14 -1.07
CA ALA A 185 5.40 9.98 0.21
C ALA A 185 5.88 11.05 1.19
N TRP A 186 4.96 11.65 1.94
CA TRP A 186 5.27 12.74 2.86
C TRP A 186 4.44 12.69 4.13
N GLY A 187 5.01 13.23 5.20
CA GLY A 187 4.35 13.54 6.46
C GLY A 187 5.04 14.75 7.07
N ILE A 188 4.43 15.93 6.91
CA ILE A 188 5.00 17.21 7.27
C ILE A 188 4.19 17.85 8.41
N PRO A 189 4.77 18.01 9.62
CA PRO A 189 4.11 18.69 10.71
C PRO A 189 3.76 20.14 10.36
N LEU A 190 2.58 20.60 10.72
CA LEU A 190 2.11 21.96 10.44
C LEU A 190 2.52 22.94 11.58
N GLY A 191 3.81 23.19 11.71
CA GLY A 191 4.36 24.12 12.69
C GLY A 191 4.03 23.72 14.15
N SER A 192 3.41 24.62 14.89
CA SER A 192 3.00 24.38 16.29
C SER A 192 1.62 23.73 16.44
N LEU A 193 0.91 23.49 15.36
CA LEU A 193 -0.39 22.82 15.40
C LEU A 193 -0.22 21.33 15.63
N PRO A 194 -1.11 20.66 16.37
CA PRO A 194 -1.09 19.20 16.53
C PRO A 194 -1.65 18.50 15.27
N LEU A 195 -1.16 18.89 14.10
CA LEU A 195 -1.60 18.43 12.79
C LEU A 195 -0.40 18.09 11.91
N THR A 196 -0.56 17.07 11.07
CA THR A 196 0.41 16.69 10.05
C THR A 196 -0.27 16.67 8.68
N PHE A 197 0.36 17.32 7.70
CA PHE A 197 -0.02 17.15 6.29
C PHE A 197 0.69 15.92 5.75
N GLU A 198 -0.06 14.85 5.54
CA GLU A 198 0.49 13.57 5.11
C GLU A 198 -0.21 13.05 3.87
N GLY A 199 0.50 12.22 3.11
CA GLY A 199 -0.03 11.60 1.93
C GLY A 199 1.00 10.87 1.11
N PHE A 200 0.53 10.38 -0.04
CA PHE A 200 1.37 9.79 -1.06
C PHE A 200 0.80 10.05 -2.45
N MET A 201 1.66 9.95 -3.45
CA MET A 201 1.31 9.99 -4.87
C MET A 201 2.10 8.92 -5.61
N ASN A 202 1.43 8.16 -6.46
CA ASN A 202 2.08 7.19 -7.34
C ASN A 202 1.85 7.59 -8.80
N TYR A 203 2.92 7.61 -9.58
CA TYR A 203 2.85 7.60 -11.03
C TYR A 203 3.31 6.22 -11.50
N ILE A 204 2.40 5.47 -12.13
CA ILE A 204 2.65 4.11 -12.61
C ILE A 204 2.72 4.17 -14.13
N ALA A 205 3.84 3.75 -14.71
CA ALA A 205 4.01 3.71 -16.16
C ALA A 205 3.21 2.57 -16.79
N SER A 206 3.12 2.60 -18.12
CA SER A 206 2.45 1.55 -18.89
C SER A 206 3.06 0.18 -18.58
N LYS A 207 2.20 -0.81 -18.39
CA LYS A 207 2.52 -2.19 -18.02
C LYS A 207 2.29 -3.19 -19.18
N GLY A 208 2.32 -2.68 -20.41
CA GLY A 208 2.21 -3.50 -21.63
C GLY A 208 0.77 -3.90 -21.94
N LYS A 209 0.56 -5.15 -22.34
CA LYS A 209 -0.76 -5.69 -22.66
C LYS A 209 -1.49 -6.14 -21.39
N ASN A 210 -2.79 -5.94 -21.37
CA ASN A 210 -3.64 -6.51 -20.33
C ASN A 210 -4.01 -7.97 -20.65
N GLU A 211 -4.73 -8.63 -19.75
CA GLU A 211 -5.17 -10.02 -19.87
C GLU A 211 -6.10 -10.31 -21.07
N PHE A 212 -6.62 -9.28 -21.69
CA PHE A 212 -7.46 -9.37 -22.91
C PHE A 212 -6.71 -8.97 -24.18
N GLY A 213 -5.38 -8.74 -24.09
CA GLY A 213 -4.51 -8.37 -25.21
C GLY A 213 -4.53 -6.88 -25.58
N GLY A 214 -5.32 -6.05 -24.89
CA GLY A 214 -5.33 -4.60 -25.05
C GLY A 214 -4.12 -3.95 -24.39
N GLY A 215 -3.71 -2.76 -24.86
CA GLY A 215 -2.66 -1.96 -24.21
C GLY A 215 -3.12 -1.39 -22.86
N THR A 216 -2.18 -1.20 -21.94
CA THR A 216 -2.36 -0.44 -20.68
C THR A 216 -1.72 0.93 -20.82
N LYS A 217 -2.40 1.95 -20.36
CA LYS A 217 -1.86 3.30 -20.28
C LYS A 217 -1.17 3.54 -18.96
#